data_7a3b14b7eb389d7fad39fa7cde4902e8
#
_entry.id   7a3b14b7eb389d7fad39fa7cde4902e8
#
_cell.length_a   1.000
_cell.length_b   1.000
_cell.length_c   1.000
_cell.angle_alpha   90.00
_cell.angle_beta   90.00
_cell.angle_gamma   90.00
#
_symmetry.space_group_name_H-M   'P 1'
#
loop_
_entity.id
_entity.type
_entity.pdbx_description
1 polymer ?
#
loop_
_entity_poly.entity_id
_entity_poly.type
_entity_poly.pdbx_seq_one_letter_code
_entity_poly.pdbx_strand_id
1 'polypeptide(L)'
;ALSSAASDVYKRQVITPAMPTGSSTCFMMEKFPERSFDVGISEEHAVTFAAGLAKEGLQPFCSIYSTFLQRGFDEVIHDVAIQNLPVTFCIDRAGLVGEDGVTHHGAFDMCYLRCIPNMTIAAPMDEHYLRHLMYTAQLSDRGPFAIRYPRGCGSHVDWECPMHEIPIGKGRKLYDGNEIAVLATGVMAEKALEAAHT
;
A
#
# COMPACT_ATOMS: atom_id res chain seq x y z
N ALA A 1 -6.15 13.22 21.74
CA ALA A 1 -5.86 12.19 20.72
C ALA A 1 -7.05 11.89 19.80
N LEU A 2 -8.29 11.83 20.34
CA LEU A 2 -9.50 11.62 19.53
C LEU A 2 -9.90 12.84 18.69
N SER A 3 -9.65 14.06 19.18
CA SER A 3 -9.94 15.29 18.44
C SER A 3 -9.00 15.50 17.25
N SER A 4 -7.72 15.11 17.35
CA SER A 4 -6.78 15.16 16.23
C SER A 4 -7.13 14.13 15.15
N ALA A 5 -7.51 12.91 15.54
CA ALA A 5 -7.93 11.88 14.58
C ALA A 5 -9.19 12.28 13.80
N ALA A 6 -10.13 13.02 14.41
CA ALA A 6 -11.32 13.51 13.72
C ALA A 6 -11.00 14.64 12.73
N SER A 7 -10.06 15.53 13.05
CA SER A 7 -9.62 16.60 12.14
C SER A 7 -8.89 16.07 10.91
N ASP A 8 -8.23 14.93 11.02
CA ASP A 8 -7.45 14.35 9.95
C ASP A 8 -8.29 13.52 8.94
N VAL A 9 -9.53 13.18 9.29
CA VAL A 9 -10.44 12.46 8.37
C VAL A 9 -10.68 13.22 7.08
N TYR A 10 -10.79 14.54 7.13
CA TYR A 10 -11.00 15.38 5.94
C TYR A 10 -9.78 15.45 5.01
N LYS A 11 -8.61 15.14 5.51
CA LYS A 11 -7.36 15.17 4.73
C LYS A 11 -7.21 13.98 3.81
N ARG A 12 -7.87 12.85 4.10
CA ARG A 12 -7.70 11.60 3.34
C ARG A 12 -8.39 11.70 1.99
N GLN A 13 -7.63 11.47 0.95
CA GLN A 13 -8.06 11.49 -0.44
C GLN A 13 -7.71 10.15 -1.08
N VAL A 14 -8.53 9.67 -2.00
CA VAL A 14 -8.28 8.45 -2.75
C VAL A 14 -8.20 8.76 -4.24
N ILE A 15 -7.16 8.26 -4.88
CA ILE A 15 -6.94 8.40 -6.32
C ILE A 15 -6.78 7.00 -6.91
N THR A 16 -7.40 6.76 -8.06
CA THR A 16 -7.20 5.54 -8.84
C THR A 16 -7.22 5.84 -10.33
N PRO A 17 -6.33 5.25 -11.13
CA PRO A 17 -6.38 5.38 -12.59
C PRO A 17 -7.22 4.26 -13.20
N ALA A 18 -8.53 4.50 -13.37
CA ALA A 18 -9.52 3.60 -14.01
C ALA A 18 -9.68 2.20 -13.34
N MET A 19 -9.42 2.10 -12.04
CA MET A 19 -9.48 0.83 -11.31
C MET A 19 -10.42 0.86 -10.08
N PRO A 20 -11.58 1.56 -10.12
CA PRO A 20 -12.37 1.77 -8.90
C PRO A 20 -12.93 0.48 -8.30
N THR A 21 -13.39 -0.43 -9.12
CA THR A 21 -13.95 -1.71 -8.66
C THR A 21 -12.85 -2.68 -8.22
N GLY A 22 -11.81 -2.82 -9.03
CA GLY A 22 -10.73 -3.76 -8.77
C GLY A 22 -9.89 -3.42 -7.55
N SER A 23 -9.73 -2.13 -7.24
CA SER A 23 -9.02 -1.63 -6.06
C SER A 23 -9.94 -1.38 -4.85
N SER A 24 -11.23 -1.67 -4.97
CA SER A 24 -12.27 -1.40 -3.95
C SER A 24 -12.44 0.09 -3.60
N THR A 25 -11.90 1.01 -4.38
CA THR A 25 -12.05 2.46 -4.15
C THR A 25 -13.48 2.93 -4.44
N CYS A 26 -14.28 2.15 -5.17
CA CYS A 26 -15.70 2.42 -5.41
C CYS A 26 -16.49 2.65 -4.11
N PHE A 27 -16.18 1.94 -3.02
CA PHE A 27 -16.83 2.16 -1.72
C PHE A 27 -16.53 3.54 -1.13
N MET A 28 -15.32 4.04 -1.34
CA MET A 28 -14.95 5.39 -0.92
C MET A 28 -15.61 6.43 -1.82
N MET A 29 -15.68 6.19 -3.14
CA MET A 29 -16.34 7.06 -4.11
C MET A 29 -17.84 7.21 -3.85
N GLU A 30 -18.50 6.12 -3.47
CA GLU A 30 -19.92 6.15 -3.10
C GLU A 30 -20.16 6.98 -1.83
N LYS A 31 -19.32 6.78 -0.82
CA LYS A 31 -19.52 7.39 0.51
C LYS A 31 -18.95 8.81 0.61
N PHE A 32 -17.86 9.11 -0.11
CA PHE A 32 -17.12 10.37 -0.06
C PHE A 32 -16.68 10.82 -1.46
N PRO A 33 -17.63 11.14 -2.36
CA PRO A 33 -17.32 11.47 -3.75
C PRO A 33 -16.39 12.68 -3.91
N GLU A 34 -16.48 13.66 -2.99
CA GLU A 34 -15.64 14.87 -3.01
C GLU A 34 -14.16 14.62 -2.63
N ARG A 35 -13.83 13.42 -2.18
CA ARG A 35 -12.47 13.01 -1.77
C ARG A 35 -11.96 11.79 -2.51
N SER A 36 -12.61 11.47 -3.62
CA SER A 36 -12.30 10.25 -4.37
C SER A 36 -12.24 10.58 -5.86
N PHE A 37 -11.11 10.27 -6.49
CA PHE A 37 -10.81 10.70 -7.85
C PHE A 37 -10.45 9.50 -8.72
N ASP A 38 -11.18 9.30 -9.80
CA ASP A 38 -10.79 8.43 -10.91
C ASP A 38 -10.24 9.32 -12.02
N VAL A 39 -8.95 9.18 -12.30
CA VAL A 39 -8.25 9.99 -13.29
C VAL A 39 -8.22 9.35 -14.69
N GLY A 40 -8.98 8.28 -14.90
CA GLY A 40 -8.95 7.51 -16.13
C GLY A 40 -7.67 6.68 -16.25
N ILE A 41 -7.41 6.13 -17.45
CA ILE A 41 -6.18 5.34 -17.72
C ILE A 41 -5.00 6.30 -17.87
N SER A 42 -4.48 6.78 -16.75
CA SER A 42 -3.45 7.82 -16.68
C SER A 42 -2.64 7.67 -15.38
N GLU A 43 -1.80 6.66 -15.33
CA GLU A 43 -1.06 6.27 -14.14
C GLU A 43 -0.08 7.36 -13.69
N GLU A 44 0.62 7.98 -14.62
CA GLU A 44 1.54 9.09 -14.37
C GLU A 44 0.79 10.27 -13.73
N HIS A 45 -0.37 10.61 -14.29
CA HIS A 45 -1.21 11.68 -13.74
C HIS A 45 -1.72 11.35 -12.33
N ALA A 46 -2.08 10.09 -12.05
CA ALA A 46 -2.49 9.67 -10.72
C ALA A 46 -1.41 9.94 -9.66
N VAL A 47 -0.15 9.67 -9.99
CA VAL A 47 0.99 9.90 -9.10
C VAL A 47 1.25 11.39 -8.91
N THR A 48 1.35 12.17 -10.00
CA THR A 48 1.55 13.62 -9.94
C THR A 48 0.41 14.33 -9.18
N PHE A 49 -0.83 13.91 -9.42
CA PHE A 49 -1.99 14.47 -8.71
C PHE A 49 -1.93 14.16 -7.21
N ALA A 50 -1.56 12.92 -6.83
CA ALA A 50 -1.34 12.57 -5.43
C ALA A 50 -0.22 13.41 -4.81
N ALA A 51 0.87 13.64 -5.52
CA ALA A 51 1.95 14.52 -5.05
C ALA A 51 1.47 15.95 -4.81
N GLY A 52 0.66 16.51 -5.71
CA GLY A 52 0.05 17.83 -5.54
C GLY A 52 -0.82 17.92 -4.29
N LEU A 53 -1.69 16.93 -4.05
CA LEU A 53 -2.52 16.87 -2.85
C LEU A 53 -1.68 16.76 -1.56
N ALA A 54 -0.63 15.93 -1.57
CA ALA A 54 0.28 15.81 -0.44
C ALA A 54 1.03 17.12 -0.15
N LYS A 55 1.41 17.86 -1.19
CA LYS A 55 2.07 19.16 -1.07
C LYS A 55 1.19 20.20 -0.37
N GLU A 56 -0.11 20.13 -0.56
CA GLU A 56 -1.12 20.98 0.09
C GLU A 56 -1.52 20.48 1.49
N GLY A 57 -0.84 19.47 2.03
CA GLY A 57 -1.06 18.94 3.38
C GLY A 57 -2.20 17.93 3.50
N LEU A 58 -2.69 17.41 2.37
CA LEU A 58 -3.64 16.32 2.34
C LEU A 58 -2.92 14.97 2.47
N GLN A 59 -3.68 13.89 2.68
CA GLN A 59 -3.19 12.53 2.85
C GLN A 59 -3.72 11.66 1.70
N PRO A 60 -3.07 11.66 0.53
CA PRO A 60 -3.50 10.89 -0.61
C PRO A 60 -3.13 9.41 -0.50
N PHE A 61 -4.10 8.57 -0.84
CA PHE A 61 -3.96 7.15 -1.09
C PHE A 61 -4.08 6.92 -2.59
N CYS A 62 -2.96 6.64 -3.26
CA CYS A 62 -2.94 6.30 -4.67
C CYS A 62 -3.09 4.79 -4.82
N SER A 63 -4.28 4.36 -5.24
CA SER A 63 -4.62 2.93 -5.39
C SER A 63 -4.44 2.51 -6.83
N ILE A 64 -3.45 1.66 -7.08
CA ILE A 64 -2.99 1.31 -8.41
C ILE A 64 -2.48 -0.14 -8.45
N TYR A 65 -2.67 -0.84 -9.58
CA TYR A 65 -2.11 -2.17 -9.74
C TYR A 65 -0.59 -2.13 -9.91
N SER A 66 0.08 -3.11 -9.33
CA SER A 66 1.54 -3.22 -9.36
C SER A 66 2.13 -3.09 -10.77
N THR A 67 1.57 -3.82 -11.73
CA THR A 67 2.04 -3.77 -13.13
C THR A 67 1.84 -2.40 -13.78
N PHE A 68 0.76 -1.67 -13.42
CA PHE A 68 0.45 -0.38 -14.03
C PHE A 68 1.23 0.77 -13.40
N LEU A 69 1.63 0.66 -12.14
CA LEU A 69 2.50 1.64 -11.49
C LEU A 69 3.86 1.79 -12.20
N GLN A 70 4.28 0.81 -12.99
CA GLN A 70 5.49 0.91 -13.80
C GLN A 70 5.48 2.13 -14.72
N ARG A 71 4.30 2.57 -15.21
CA ARG A 71 4.18 3.77 -16.07
C ARG A 71 4.40 5.06 -15.28
N GLY A 72 4.06 5.09 -13.99
CA GLY A 72 4.25 6.24 -13.10
C GLY A 72 5.56 6.21 -12.31
N PHE A 73 6.55 5.40 -12.71
CA PHE A 73 7.78 5.23 -11.94
C PHE A 73 8.61 6.52 -11.86
N ASP A 74 8.69 7.26 -12.95
CA ASP A 74 9.39 8.54 -13.00
C ASP A 74 8.76 9.56 -12.07
N GLU A 75 7.44 9.68 -12.05
CA GLU A 75 6.67 10.58 -11.19
C GLU A 75 6.80 10.18 -9.72
N VAL A 76 6.88 8.89 -9.41
CA VAL A 76 7.16 8.43 -8.04
C VAL A 76 8.51 8.97 -7.56
N ILE A 77 9.52 9.02 -8.42
CA ILE A 77 10.83 9.58 -8.09
C ILE A 77 10.77 11.11 -8.00
N HIS A 78 10.38 11.78 -9.12
CA HIS A 78 10.49 13.24 -9.26
C HIS A 78 9.44 13.99 -8.46
N ASP A 79 8.19 13.56 -8.53
CA ASP A 79 7.10 14.32 -7.95
C ASP A 79 6.90 14.00 -6.47
N VAL A 80 7.19 12.77 -6.06
CA VAL A 80 6.93 12.30 -4.69
C VAL A 80 8.21 12.16 -3.86
N ALA A 81 9.13 11.28 -4.29
CA ALA A 81 10.23 10.86 -3.41
C ALA A 81 11.30 11.94 -3.22
N ILE A 82 11.69 12.68 -4.25
CA ILE A 82 12.66 13.80 -4.15
C ILE A 82 12.15 14.87 -3.18
N GLN A 83 10.85 15.11 -3.16
CA GLN A 83 10.22 16.06 -2.25
C GLN A 83 9.87 15.46 -0.88
N ASN A 84 10.09 14.15 -0.70
CA ASN A 84 9.73 13.39 0.50
C ASN A 84 8.25 13.56 0.90
N LEU A 85 7.35 13.59 -0.07
CA LEU A 85 5.92 13.80 0.15
C LEU A 85 5.23 12.55 0.73
N PRO A 86 4.30 12.71 1.68
CA PRO A 86 3.61 11.59 2.34
C PRO A 86 2.47 11.02 1.46
N VAL A 87 2.82 10.49 0.30
CA VAL A 87 1.89 9.76 -0.56
C VAL A 87 1.89 8.29 -0.16
N THR A 88 0.71 7.72 0.08
CA THR A 88 0.53 6.29 0.33
C THR A 88 0.12 5.59 -0.97
N PHE A 89 1.00 4.75 -1.50
CA PHE A 89 0.71 3.89 -2.64
C PHE A 89 0.09 2.58 -2.17
N CYS A 90 -1.17 2.33 -2.51
CA CYS A 90 -1.86 1.07 -2.28
C CYS A 90 -1.69 0.21 -3.54
N ILE A 91 -0.69 -0.65 -3.54
CA ILE A 91 -0.27 -1.43 -4.71
C ILE A 91 -0.97 -2.77 -4.70
N ASP A 92 -2.08 -2.85 -5.42
CA ASP A 92 -2.86 -4.07 -5.59
C ASP A 92 -2.26 -4.98 -6.68
N ARG A 93 -2.64 -6.25 -6.70
CA ARG A 93 -2.12 -7.27 -7.65
C ARG A 93 -0.60 -7.42 -7.60
N ALA A 94 0.01 -7.30 -6.43
CA ALA A 94 1.43 -7.58 -6.27
C ALA A 94 1.70 -9.10 -6.34
N GLY A 95 2.67 -9.49 -7.14
CA GLY A 95 3.00 -10.89 -7.40
C GLY A 95 2.22 -11.49 -8.57
N LEU A 96 2.03 -12.81 -8.55
CA LEU A 96 1.29 -13.54 -9.57
C LEU A 96 -0.22 -13.39 -9.36
N VAL A 97 -0.97 -13.17 -10.43
CA VAL A 97 -2.41 -12.83 -10.38
C VAL A 97 -3.32 -13.89 -11.03
N GLY A 98 -2.76 -15.02 -11.45
CA GLY A 98 -3.53 -16.14 -12.00
C GLY A 98 -4.30 -15.77 -13.27
N GLU A 99 -5.62 -15.79 -13.19
CA GLU A 99 -6.54 -15.60 -14.33
C GLU A 99 -6.49 -14.21 -14.98
N ASP A 100 -6.03 -13.17 -14.28
CA ASP A 100 -5.84 -11.84 -14.89
C ASP A 100 -4.74 -11.85 -15.98
N GLY A 101 -3.88 -12.87 -16.01
CA GLY A 101 -2.92 -13.13 -17.07
C GLY A 101 -1.62 -12.36 -16.97
N VAL A 102 -0.76 -12.60 -17.96
CA VAL A 102 0.64 -12.13 -17.94
C VAL A 102 0.81 -10.61 -17.88
N THR A 103 -0.15 -9.87 -18.41
CA THR A 103 -0.12 -8.39 -18.42
C THR A 103 -0.39 -7.78 -17.04
N HIS A 104 -0.88 -8.57 -16.09
CA HIS A 104 -1.28 -8.11 -14.77
C HIS A 104 -0.36 -8.61 -13.65
N HIS A 105 0.65 -9.45 -13.95
CA HIS A 105 1.61 -9.88 -12.94
C HIS A 105 2.41 -8.72 -12.36
N GLY A 106 2.36 -8.57 -11.04
CA GLY A 106 3.07 -7.54 -10.29
C GLY A 106 4.43 -8.02 -9.79
N ALA A 107 5.35 -8.37 -10.70
CA ALA A 107 6.61 -8.99 -10.37
C ALA A 107 7.76 -7.99 -10.09
N PHE A 108 7.64 -6.74 -10.52
CA PHE A 108 8.76 -5.80 -10.58
C PHE A 108 8.71 -4.67 -9.54
N ASP A 109 7.57 -4.45 -8.89
CA ASP A 109 7.35 -3.33 -7.96
C ASP A 109 8.41 -3.25 -6.85
N MET A 110 8.73 -4.35 -6.19
CA MET A 110 9.77 -4.36 -5.15
C MET A 110 11.15 -3.98 -5.69
N CYS A 111 11.47 -4.42 -6.92
CA CYS A 111 12.78 -4.17 -7.52
C CYS A 111 12.97 -2.69 -7.82
N TYR A 112 12.01 -2.04 -8.47
CA TYR A 112 12.17 -0.65 -8.85
C TYR A 112 11.89 0.32 -7.69
N LEU A 113 10.97 0.00 -6.77
CA LEU A 113 10.72 0.86 -5.61
C LEU A 113 11.89 0.87 -4.62
N ARG A 114 12.66 -0.22 -4.52
CA ARG A 114 13.84 -0.29 -3.64
C ARG A 114 14.97 0.66 -4.02
N CYS A 115 15.05 1.10 -5.26
CA CYS A 115 16.08 2.08 -5.67
C CYS A 115 15.69 3.52 -5.33
N ILE A 116 14.45 3.77 -4.89
CA ILE A 116 13.97 5.12 -4.61
C ILE A 116 14.34 5.49 -3.17
N PRO A 117 15.11 6.59 -2.95
CA PRO A 117 15.38 7.10 -1.62
C PRO A 117 14.11 7.48 -0.87
N ASN A 118 14.15 7.36 0.45
CA ASN A 118 13.04 7.68 1.36
C ASN A 118 11.78 6.81 1.21
N MET A 119 11.72 5.89 0.25
CA MET A 119 10.58 5.00 0.03
C MET A 119 10.52 3.92 1.12
N THR A 120 9.42 3.87 1.85
CA THR A 120 9.09 2.73 2.71
C THR A 120 8.27 1.73 1.91
N ILE A 121 8.70 0.46 1.88
CA ILE A 121 7.96 -0.62 1.20
C ILE A 121 7.50 -1.61 2.25
N ALA A 122 6.20 -1.86 2.30
CA ALA A 122 5.56 -2.79 3.22
C ALA A 122 4.72 -3.83 2.47
N ALA A 123 4.73 -5.06 2.97
CA ALA A 123 3.89 -6.14 2.48
C ALA A 123 3.17 -6.79 3.67
N PRO A 124 1.86 -6.58 3.84
CA PRO A 124 1.09 -7.20 4.90
C PRO A 124 1.03 -8.72 4.71
N MET A 125 1.04 -9.47 5.81
CA MET A 125 0.84 -10.91 5.76
C MET A 125 -0.65 -11.28 5.66
N ASP A 126 -1.53 -10.42 6.20
CA ASP A 126 -2.98 -10.60 6.25
C ASP A 126 -3.69 -9.23 6.23
N GLU A 127 -5.03 -9.24 6.26
CA GLU A 127 -5.88 -8.05 6.27
C GLU A 127 -5.76 -7.24 7.57
N HIS A 128 -5.44 -7.89 8.69
CA HIS A 128 -5.18 -7.21 9.96
C HIS A 128 -3.92 -6.32 9.84
N TYR A 129 -2.83 -6.88 9.31
CA TYR A 129 -1.60 -6.13 9.04
C TYR A 129 -1.79 -5.05 7.98
N LEU A 130 -2.57 -5.32 6.93
CA LEU A 130 -2.89 -4.31 5.91
C LEU A 130 -3.51 -3.06 6.55
N ARG A 131 -4.50 -3.26 7.42
CA ARG A 131 -5.18 -2.17 8.12
C ARG A 131 -4.22 -1.35 8.99
N HIS A 132 -3.34 -2.01 9.73
CA HIS A 132 -2.33 -1.32 10.56
C HIS A 132 -1.28 -0.58 9.73
N LEU A 133 -0.85 -1.14 8.60
CA LEU A 133 0.07 -0.46 7.68
C LEU A 133 -0.57 0.77 7.05
N MET A 134 -1.84 0.70 6.64
CA MET A 134 -2.59 1.87 6.16
C MET A 134 -2.71 2.95 7.24
N TYR A 135 -2.89 2.56 8.49
CA TYR A 135 -2.85 3.50 9.61
C TYR A 135 -1.45 4.09 9.81
N THR A 136 -0.42 3.27 9.80
CA THR A 136 0.98 3.68 9.98
C THR A 136 1.42 4.67 8.91
N ALA A 137 1.04 4.45 7.66
CA ALA A 137 1.38 5.31 6.53
C ALA A 137 0.84 6.75 6.65
N GLN A 138 -0.21 6.96 7.46
CA GLN A 138 -0.84 8.26 7.66
C GLN A 138 -0.23 9.08 8.80
N LEU A 139 0.66 8.47 9.58
CA LEU A 139 1.26 9.19 10.71
C LEU A 139 2.23 10.27 10.20
N SER A 140 2.42 11.31 11.00
CA SER A 140 3.32 12.40 10.68
C SER A 140 4.74 11.93 10.43
N ASP A 141 5.45 12.68 9.59
CA ASP A 141 6.87 12.46 9.25
C ASP A 141 7.16 11.13 8.51
N ARG A 142 6.13 10.53 7.91
CA ARG A 142 6.29 9.42 6.96
C ARG A 142 6.47 10.00 5.56
N GLY A 143 7.54 9.76 4.91
CA GLY A 143 7.70 10.07 3.49
C GLY A 143 6.83 9.15 2.61
N PRO A 144 7.21 8.93 1.36
CA PRO A 144 6.46 8.04 0.46
C PRO A 144 6.39 6.62 1.02
N PHE A 145 5.19 6.05 1.00
CA PHE A 145 4.90 4.75 1.61
C PHE A 145 4.16 3.84 0.63
N ALA A 146 4.74 2.71 0.30
CA ALA A 146 4.16 1.71 -0.59
C ALA A 146 3.70 0.49 0.21
N ILE A 147 2.41 0.17 0.14
CA ILE A 147 1.82 -1.04 0.71
C ILE A 147 1.42 -1.95 -0.44
N ARG A 148 2.08 -3.09 -0.57
CA ARG A 148 1.84 -4.03 -1.66
C ARG A 148 1.15 -5.30 -1.16
N TYR A 149 0.08 -5.71 -1.84
CA TYR A 149 -0.71 -6.88 -1.49
C TYR A 149 -1.19 -7.62 -2.74
N PRO A 150 -1.41 -8.96 -2.64
CA PRO A 150 -1.80 -9.77 -3.77
C PRO A 150 -3.28 -9.60 -4.13
N ARG A 151 -3.65 -10.08 -5.32
CA ARG A 151 -5.04 -10.37 -5.67
C ARG A 151 -5.49 -11.63 -4.94
N GLY A 152 -6.63 -11.59 -4.28
CA GLY A 152 -7.20 -12.76 -3.61
C GLY A 152 -8.12 -12.40 -2.45
N CYS A 153 -8.60 -13.41 -1.79
CA CYS A 153 -9.31 -13.28 -0.52
C CYS A 153 -8.30 -13.17 0.63
N GLY A 154 -8.67 -12.49 1.70
CA GLY A 154 -7.89 -12.46 2.92
C GLY A 154 -7.89 -13.81 3.65
N SER A 155 -7.07 -13.90 4.68
CA SER A 155 -6.95 -15.11 5.51
C SER A 155 -8.10 -15.26 6.52
N HIS A 156 -9.09 -14.37 6.46
CA HIS A 156 -10.26 -14.32 7.35
C HIS A 156 -9.90 -14.15 8.84
N VAL A 157 -8.81 -13.45 9.13
CA VAL A 157 -8.45 -13.07 10.51
C VAL A 157 -9.37 -11.97 11.02
N ASP A 158 -9.54 -11.89 12.34
CA ASP A 158 -10.25 -10.78 12.96
C ASP A 158 -9.44 -9.48 12.81
N TRP A 159 -9.88 -8.61 11.91
CA TRP A 159 -9.26 -7.33 11.62
C TRP A 159 -9.94 -6.15 12.35
N GLU A 160 -11.10 -6.38 13.00
CA GLU A 160 -11.87 -5.35 13.71
C GLU A 160 -11.31 -5.09 15.12
N CYS A 161 -10.11 -4.54 15.19
CA CYS A 161 -9.46 -4.17 16.43
C CYS A 161 -9.00 -2.70 16.40
N PRO A 162 -8.62 -2.10 17.55
CA PRO A 162 -8.02 -0.79 17.58
C PRO A 162 -6.76 -0.72 16.70
N MET A 163 -6.65 0.31 15.86
CA MET A 163 -5.48 0.49 15.01
C MET A 163 -4.25 0.85 15.84
N HIS A 164 -3.12 0.29 15.47
CA HIS A 164 -1.82 0.62 16.06
C HIS A 164 -0.75 0.79 14.99
N GLU A 165 0.31 1.49 15.36
CA GLU A 165 1.47 1.71 14.49
C GLU A 165 2.29 0.42 14.35
N ILE A 166 2.70 0.11 13.12
CA ILE A 166 3.70 -0.91 12.83
C ILE A 166 5.08 -0.24 12.77
N PRO A 167 6.04 -0.65 13.61
CA PRO A 167 7.38 -0.07 13.61
C PRO A 167 8.09 -0.32 12.27
N ILE A 168 8.48 0.75 11.58
CA ILE A 168 9.19 0.66 10.30
C ILE A 168 10.61 0.12 10.52
N GLY A 169 11.04 -0.75 9.59
CA GLY A 169 12.40 -1.33 9.62
C GLY A 169 12.61 -2.43 10.66
N LYS A 170 11.52 -2.89 11.30
CA LYS A 170 11.59 -3.99 12.28
C LYS A 170 10.90 -5.24 11.75
N GLY A 171 11.60 -6.35 11.80
CA GLY A 171 11.01 -7.67 11.60
C GLY A 171 10.31 -8.16 12.87
N ARG A 172 9.36 -9.07 12.69
CA ARG A 172 8.71 -9.78 13.78
C ARG A 172 9.08 -11.26 13.73
N LYS A 173 9.49 -11.80 14.85
CA LYS A 173 9.70 -13.23 15.01
C LYS A 173 8.34 -13.92 15.18
N LEU A 174 8.04 -14.86 14.30
CA LEU A 174 6.76 -15.58 14.28
C LEU A 174 6.88 -17.00 14.87
N TYR A 175 8.06 -17.61 14.74
CA TYR A 175 8.33 -18.99 15.19
C TYR A 175 9.74 -19.09 15.78
N ASP A 176 9.89 -19.91 16.80
CA ASP A 176 11.17 -20.18 17.43
C ASP A 176 11.82 -21.44 16.85
N GLY A 177 13.10 -21.37 16.56
CA GLY A 177 13.92 -22.47 16.07
C GLY A 177 15.41 -22.13 16.15
N ASN A 178 16.26 -23.11 15.93
CA ASN A 178 17.71 -22.99 16.06
C ASN A 178 18.53 -23.61 14.92
N GLU A 179 17.89 -24.23 13.95
CA GLU A 179 18.58 -24.92 12.84
C GLU A 179 18.51 -24.13 11.53
N ILE A 180 17.33 -23.55 11.23
CA ILE A 180 17.10 -22.85 9.96
C ILE A 180 16.45 -21.48 10.26
N ALA A 181 16.94 -20.42 9.62
CA ALA A 181 16.31 -19.12 9.63
C ALA A 181 15.52 -18.90 8.33
N VAL A 182 14.21 -18.68 8.44
CA VAL A 182 13.34 -18.35 7.32
C VAL A 182 12.93 -16.89 7.41
N LEU A 183 13.26 -16.10 6.40
CA LEU A 183 12.82 -14.72 6.25
C LEU A 183 11.69 -14.66 5.23
N ALA A 184 10.51 -14.27 5.68
CA ALA A 184 9.33 -14.18 4.83
C ALA A 184 8.74 -12.76 4.84
N THR A 185 8.08 -12.37 3.75
CA THR A 185 7.39 -11.08 3.61
C THR A 185 6.02 -11.27 2.97
N GLY A 186 5.06 -10.45 3.40
CA GLY A 186 3.69 -10.52 2.89
C GLY A 186 3.03 -11.86 3.23
N VAL A 187 2.13 -12.28 2.37
CA VAL A 187 1.36 -13.54 2.52
C VAL A 187 2.23 -14.81 2.55
N MET A 188 3.49 -14.71 2.11
CA MET A 188 4.43 -15.84 2.22
C MET A 188 4.81 -16.14 3.67
N ALA A 189 4.57 -15.24 4.61
CA ALA A 189 4.78 -15.49 6.03
C ALA A 189 3.86 -16.59 6.58
N GLU A 190 2.62 -16.66 6.12
CA GLU A 190 1.69 -17.74 6.48
C GLU A 190 2.19 -19.10 5.98
N LYS A 191 2.64 -19.15 4.72
CA LYS A 191 3.21 -20.37 4.13
C LYS A 191 4.49 -20.83 4.84
N ALA A 192 5.31 -19.87 5.25
CA ALA A 192 6.51 -20.17 6.05
C ALA A 192 6.15 -20.75 7.43
N LEU A 193 5.10 -20.23 8.08
CA LEU A 193 4.59 -20.76 9.34
C LEU A 193 4.01 -22.18 9.17
N GLU A 194 3.19 -22.40 8.16
CA GLU A 194 2.68 -23.73 7.83
C GLU A 194 3.83 -24.75 7.70
N ALA A 195 4.88 -24.40 6.95
CA ALA A 195 6.05 -25.24 6.76
C ALA A 195 6.87 -25.44 8.04
N ALA A 196 6.90 -24.46 8.95
CA ALA A 196 7.64 -24.59 10.21
C ALA A 196 6.94 -25.51 11.24
N HIS A 197 5.66 -25.77 11.06
CA HIS A 197 4.88 -26.69 11.91
C HIS A 197 4.87 -28.14 11.40
N THR A 198 5.44 -28.40 10.22
CA THR A 198 5.54 -29.74 9.62
C THR A 198 6.85 -30.42 9.96
#